data_c18b5542377b0b4dcb25918438fa131e
#
_entry.id   c18b5542377b0b4dcb25918438fa131e
#
_cell.length_a   1.000
_cell.length_b   1.000
_cell.length_c   1.000
_cell.angle_alpha   90.00
_cell.angle_beta   90.00
_cell.angle_gamma   90.00
#
_symmetry.space_group_name_H-M   'P 1'
#
loop_
_entity.id
_entity.type
_entity.pdbx_description
1 polymer ?
#
loop_
_entity_poly.entity_id
_entity_poly.type
_entity_poly.pdbx_seq_one_letter_code
_entity_poly.pdbx_strand_id
1 'polypeptide(L)'
;MSGITPIKDFAGFSLNTQIADQQFEKLPKKKEYNDPLMKWPVRGMAFTNDIGAAIMDIAPKAGMMFWVPALMYFGADIYDKYRNDKDSYDPSAKRGMKQAAFQAFASILFPIAAVHLGQKTASIAGKMGKTGLSLQTREEIIEHHAEYMSNYKLRHQAPDVYKKQYAEALDNYIDETMRQRQTKNPFKIVMNAIFGGKHRDNLSSANQRPKIHEFITERIDKMFETRQQLIDGKKPTGISEKIFEKFQTLKAEYKKTPAHAHDYTEKAAKDIVKAIEKNKIFKIKFAKTIGGFIALGALIQPIDKFVEHVIIEKFVDPSLKHFDGEQIKQFKQRNLKT
;
A
#
# COMPACT_ATOMS: atom_id res chain seq x y z
N MET A 1 -46.60 2.73 -38.47
CA MET A 1 -46.44 1.28 -38.49
C MET A 1 -45.30 0.95 -39.44
N SER A 2 -44.12 0.72 -38.93
CA SER A 2 -42.98 0.27 -39.70
C SER A 2 -42.32 -0.87 -38.89
N GLY A 3 -42.41 -2.09 -39.50
CA GLY A 3 -41.95 -3.31 -38.88
C GLY A 3 -40.43 -3.38 -38.78
N ILE A 4 -39.95 -3.78 -37.61
CA ILE A 4 -38.56 -4.12 -37.35
C ILE A 4 -38.41 -5.62 -37.71
N THR A 5 -37.65 -5.93 -38.75
CA THR A 5 -37.27 -7.27 -39.12
C THR A 5 -36.21 -7.78 -38.12
N PRO A 6 -36.33 -8.98 -37.54
CA PRO A 6 -35.31 -9.54 -36.67
C PRO A 6 -34.12 -10.06 -37.48
N ILE A 7 -32.93 -9.68 -37.06
CA ILE A 7 -31.64 -10.15 -37.60
C ILE A 7 -31.47 -11.62 -37.29
N LYS A 8 -31.50 -12.45 -38.33
CA LYS A 8 -31.39 -13.93 -38.29
C LYS A 8 -29.95 -14.46 -38.47
N ASP A 9 -28.91 -13.76 -38.00
CA ASP A 9 -27.53 -14.17 -38.26
C ASP A 9 -26.68 -14.44 -37.00
N PHE A 10 -27.33 -14.72 -35.85
CA PHE A 10 -26.58 -15.12 -34.66
C PHE A 10 -26.34 -16.64 -34.52
N ALA A 11 -26.99 -17.46 -35.33
CA ALA A 11 -26.89 -18.92 -35.23
C ALA A 11 -25.61 -19.50 -35.85
N GLY A 12 -24.99 -18.82 -36.80
CA GLY A 12 -23.77 -19.28 -37.48
C GLY A 12 -22.50 -19.16 -36.65
N PHE A 13 -22.45 -18.18 -35.71
CA PHE A 13 -21.28 -17.96 -34.86
C PHE A 13 -21.22 -18.96 -33.69
N SER A 14 -22.37 -19.39 -33.19
CA SER A 14 -22.49 -20.36 -32.11
C SER A 14 -22.11 -21.82 -32.54
N LEU A 15 -22.39 -22.19 -33.76
CA LEU A 15 -22.06 -23.54 -34.25
C LEU A 15 -20.56 -23.76 -34.48
N ASN A 16 -19.86 -22.73 -34.97
CA ASN A 16 -18.40 -22.82 -35.17
C ASN A 16 -17.60 -22.86 -33.85
N THR A 17 -18.09 -22.21 -32.82
CA THR A 17 -17.47 -22.27 -31.46
C THR A 17 -17.72 -23.65 -30.84
N GLN A 18 -18.93 -24.20 -30.94
CA GLN A 18 -19.23 -25.54 -30.40
C GLN A 18 -18.49 -26.66 -31.12
N ILE A 19 -18.29 -26.55 -32.44
CA ILE A 19 -17.51 -27.54 -33.21
C ILE A 19 -16.02 -27.46 -32.86
N ALA A 20 -15.48 -26.24 -32.62
CA ALA A 20 -14.12 -26.08 -32.15
C ALA A 20 -13.94 -26.64 -30.73
N ASP A 21 -14.86 -26.35 -29.80
CA ASP A 21 -14.83 -26.90 -28.44
C ASP A 21 -14.95 -28.41 -28.39
N GLN A 22 -15.81 -29.02 -29.22
CA GLN A 22 -15.94 -30.48 -29.33
C GLN A 22 -14.70 -31.15 -29.96
N GLN A 23 -13.96 -30.45 -30.82
CA GLN A 23 -12.70 -30.98 -31.38
C GLN A 23 -11.55 -30.87 -30.35
N PHE A 24 -11.55 -29.86 -29.48
CA PHE A 24 -10.61 -29.77 -28.37
C PHE A 24 -10.84 -30.85 -27.30
N GLU A 25 -12.09 -31.23 -27.05
CA GLU A 25 -12.46 -32.30 -26.10
C GLU A 25 -11.99 -33.70 -26.50
N LYS A 26 -11.71 -33.92 -27.80
CA LYS A 26 -11.20 -35.21 -28.36
C LYS A 26 -9.67 -35.31 -28.37
N LEU A 27 -8.94 -34.28 -27.97
CA LEU A 27 -7.50 -34.36 -27.88
C LEU A 27 -7.10 -35.21 -26.66
N PRO A 28 -6.11 -36.11 -26.78
CA PRO A 28 -5.63 -36.86 -25.64
C PRO A 28 -5.14 -35.87 -24.57
N LYS A 29 -5.65 -36.00 -23.32
CA LYS A 29 -5.20 -35.15 -22.20
C LYS A 29 -3.69 -35.26 -22.12
N LYS A 30 -3.00 -34.09 -22.18
CA LYS A 30 -1.58 -34.06 -21.97
C LYS A 30 -1.26 -34.56 -20.55
N LYS A 31 -0.11 -35.20 -20.41
CA LYS A 31 0.34 -35.75 -19.13
C LYS A 31 0.45 -34.61 -18.13
N GLU A 32 -0.19 -34.78 -16.98
CA GLU A 32 -0.19 -33.79 -15.91
C GLU A 32 1.24 -33.38 -15.55
N TYR A 33 1.54 -32.09 -15.62
CA TYR A 33 2.85 -31.55 -15.32
C TYR A 33 2.94 -31.22 -13.81
N ASN A 34 3.92 -31.81 -13.15
CA ASN A 34 4.21 -31.53 -11.75
C ASN A 34 5.08 -30.28 -11.65
N ASP A 35 4.44 -29.11 -11.48
CA ASP A 35 5.08 -27.82 -11.41
C ASP A 35 5.99 -27.71 -10.17
N PRO A 36 7.31 -27.52 -10.34
CA PRO A 36 8.25 -27.41 -9.22
C PRO A 36 8.02 -26.14 -8.39
N LEU A 37 7.46 -25.08 -8.98
CA LEU A 37 7.21 -23.80 -8.32
C LEU A 37 6.03 -23.86 -7.34
N MET A 38 5.12 -24.83 -7.52
CA MET A 38 3.99 -25.06 -6.62
C MET A 38 4.37 -25.76 -5.31
N LYS A 39 5.62 -26.20 -5.18
CA LYS A 39 6.12 -26.87 -3.96
C LYS A 39 6.63 -25.87 -2.91
N TRP A 40 6.36 -26.14 -1.64
CA TRP A 40 6.99 -25.42 -0.53
C TRP A 40 8.49 -25.75 -0.45
N PRO A 41 9.36 -24.75 -0.11
CA PRO A 41 9.05 -23.36 0.27
C PRO A 41 8.89 -22.38 -0.90
N VAL A 42 9.19 -22.77 -2.14
CA VAL A 42 9.22 -21.90 -3.32
C VAL A 42 7.87 -21.18 -3.53
N ARG A 43 6.78 -21.92 -3.38
CA ARG A 43 5.42 -21.35 -3.46
C ARG A 43 5.19 -20.20 -2.47
N GLY A 44 5.86 -20.23 -1.32
CA GLY A 44 5.76 -19.16 -0.32
C GLY A 44 6.28 -17.81 -0.83
N MET A 45 7.21 -17.81 -1.78
CA MET A 45 7.73 -16.59 -2.39
C MET A 45 6.65 -15.80 -3.16
N ALA A 46 5.68 -16.50 -3.75
CA ALA A 46 4.57 -15.89 -4.47
C ALA A 46 3.74 -14.91 -3.62
N PHE A 47 3.70 -15.10 -2.31
CA PHE A 47 2.86 -14.30 -1.39
C PHE A 47 3.64 -13.20 -0.65
N THR A 48 4.95 -13.10 -0.91
CA THR A 48 5.77 -12.12 -0.16
C THR A 48 5.43 -10.68 -0.51
N ASN A 49 5.05 -10.38 -1.76
CA ASN A 49 4.57 -9.05 -2.16
C ASN A 49 3.31 -8.63 -1.40
N ASP A 50 2.42 -9.55 -1.07
CA ASP A 50 1.18 -9.29 -0.33
C ASP A 50 1.50 -8.87 1.11
N ILE A 51 2.44 -9.58 1.74
CA ILE A 51 2.99 -9.19 3.04
C ILE A 51 3.64 -7.81 2.92
N GLY A 52 4.47 -7.61 1.89
CA GLY A 52 5.14 -6.35 1.61
C GLY A 52 4.16 -5.18 1.48
N ALA A 53 3.10 -5.35 0.69
CA ALA A 53 2.06 -4.33 0.50
C ALA A 53 1.31 -4.02 1.81
N ALA A 54 0.97 -5.04 2.61
CA ALA A 54 0.22 -4.86 3.85
C ALA A 54 1.04 -4.12 4.92
N ILE A 55 2.36 -4.39 5.04
CA ILE A 55 3.23 -3.77 6.05
C ILE A 55 3.86 -2.45 5.62
N MET A 56 3.63 -2.00 4.39
CA MET A 56 4.29 -0.81 3.81
C MET A 56 4.14 0.45 4.67
N ASP A 57 2.99 0.63 5.33
CA ASP A 57 2.74 1.78 6.21
C ASP A 57 3.55 1.72 7.52
N ILE A 58 3.88 0.53 8.03
CA ILE A 58 4.62 0.34 9.29
C ILE A 58 6.12 0.30 9.04
N ALA A 59 6.53 -0.49 8.06
CA ALA A 59 7.93 -0.79 7.77
C ALA A 59 8.22 -0.67 6.26
N PRO A 60 8.31 0.55 5.68
CA PRO A 60 8.42 0.75 4.24
C PRO A 60 9.61 0.04 3.60
N LYS A 61 10.78 0.05 4.27
CA LYS A 61 11.98 -0.62 3.76
C LYS A 61 11.80 -2.14 3.72
N ALA A 62 11.28 -2.74 4.80
CA ALA A 62 10.97 -4.17 4.83
C ALA A 62 9.88 -4.51 3.81
N GLY A 63 8.82 -3.71 3.72
CA GLY A 63 7.76 -3.88 2.73
C GLY A 63 8.31 -3.97 1.30
N MET A 64 9.22 -3.08 0.92
CA MET A 64 9.88 -3.15 -0.39
C MET A 64 10.74 -4.40 -0.58
N MET A 65 11.44 -4.85 0.46
CA MET A 65 12.27 -6.05 0.37
C MET A 65 11.45 -7.33 0.09
N PHE A 66 10.23 -7.41 0.60
CA PHE A 66 9.34 -8.54 0.34
C PHE A 66 8.88 -8.65 -1.12
N TRP A 67 9.01 -7.59 -1.92
CA TRP A 67 8.72 -7.64 -3.35
C TRP A 67 9.78 -8.41 -4.15
N VAL A 68 11.02 -8.46 -3.68
CA VAL A 68 12.11 -9.11 -4.42
C VAL A 68 11.84 -10.61 -4.62
N PRO A 69 11.57 -11.42 -3.58
CA PRO A 69 11.26 -12.84 -3.78
C PRO A 69 10.03 -13.06 -4.65
N ALA A 70 8.97 -12.24 -4.50
CA ALA A 70 7.77 -12.35 -5.31
C ALA A 70 8.06 -12.12 -6.80
N LEU A 71 8.78 -11.04 -7.14
CA LEU A 71 9.14 -10.75 -8.53
C LEU A 71 10.03 -11.84 -9.14
N MET A 72 10.94 -12.42 -8.36
CA MET A 72 11.74 -13.58 -8.81
C MET A 72 10.85 -14.79 -9.09
N TYR A 73 9.88 -15.08 -8.20
CA TYR A 73 8.92 -16.14 -8.41
C TYR A 73 8.07 -15.90 -9.67
N PHE A 74 7.53 -14.70 -9.86
CA PHE A 74 6.72 -14.38 -11.04
C PHE A 74 7.52 -14.55 -12.34
N GLY A 75 8.77 -14.10 -12.37
CA GLY A 75 9.64 -14.30 -13.52
C GLY A 75 9.92 -15.77 -13.81
N ALA A 76 10.19 -16.56 -12.77
CA ALA A 76 10.40 -18.00 -12.88
C ALA A 76 9.16 -18.74 -13.37
N ASP A 77 7.97 -18.37 -12.88
CA ASP A 77 6.71 -18.96 -13.24
C ASP A 77 6.32 -18.65 -14.71
N ILE A 78 6.49 -17.40 -15.14
CA ILE A 78 6.29 -17.02 -16.55
C ILE A 78 7.26 -17.80 -17.46
N TYR A 79 8.51 -17.92 -17.06
CA TYR A 79 9.52 -18.66 -17.81
C TYR A 79 9.21 -20.17 -17.86
N ASP A 80 8.79 -20.76 -16.75
CA ASP A 80 8.38 -22.17 -16.69
C ASP A 80 7.22 -22.45 -17.66
N LYS A 81 6.17 -21.63 -17.61
CA LYS A 81 5.02 -21.78 -18.53
C LYS A 81 5.39 -21.53 -19.99
N TYR A 82 6.33 -20.61 -20.24
CA TYR A 82 6.86 -20.42 -21.60
C TYR A 82 7.56 -21.67 -22.10
N ARG A 83 8.39 -22.33 -21.29
CA ARG A 83 9.17 -23.53 -21.69
C ARG A 83 8.40 -24.84 -21.63
N ASN A 84 7.47 -24.97 -20.70
CA ASN A 84 6.74 -26.19 -20.47
C ASN A 84 5.61 -26.38 -21.49
N ASP A 85 5.67 -27.45 -22.29
CA ASP A 85 4.67 -27.83 -23.28
C ASP A 85 3.79 -29.01 -22.87
N LYS A 86 3.95 -29.52 -21.63
CA LYS A 86 3.31 -30.77 -21.19
C LYS A 86 1.87 -30.58 -20.74
N ASP A 87 1.50 -29.43 -20.23
CA ASP A 87 0.18 -29.12 -19.66
C ASP A 87 -0.74 -28.31 -20.59
N SER A 88 -0.21 -27.77 -21.69
CA SER A 88 -0.98 -26.97 -22.63
C SER A 88 -0.56 -27.18 -24.08
N TYR A 89 -1.53 -27.09 -24.99
CA TYR A 89 -1.31 -27.09 -26.43
C TYR A 89 -1.00 -25.71 -27.01
N ASP A 90 -1.16 -24.67 -26.21
CA ASP A 90 -0.85 -23.31 -26.62
C ASP A 90 0.64 -23.15 -26.99
N PRO A 91 0.97 -22.29 -27.96
CA PRO A 91 2.36 -21.92 -28.27
C PRO A 91 3.11 -21.35 -27.07
N SER A 92 4.43 -21.54 -27.01
CA SER A 92 5.29 -21.03 -25.93
C SER A 92 5.05 -19.57 -25.62
N ALA A 93 5.00 -18.71 -26.66
CA ALA A 93 4.73 -17.28 -26.49
C ALA A 93 3.35 -17.01 -25.89
N LYS A 94 2.30 -17.73 -26.33
CA LYS A 94 0.95 -17.58 -25.79
C LYS A 94 0.88 -18.00 -24.33
N ARG A 95 1.46 -19.15 -23.98
CA ARG A 95 1.55 -19.62 -22.57
C ARG A 95 2.25 -18.61 -21.68
N GLY A 96 3.43 -18.12 -22.10
CA GLY A 96 4.18 -17.11 -21.36
C GLY A 96 3.41 -15.79 -21.18
N MET A 97 2.73 -15.31 -22.22
CA MET A 97 1.91 -14.08 -22.13
C MET A 97 0.68 -14.24 -21.27
N LYS A 98 -0.01 -15.39 -21.32
CA LYS A 98 -1.13 -15.70 -20.42
C LYS A 98 -0.67 -15.68 -18.96
N GLN A 99 0.46 -16.34 -18.67
CA GLN A 99 1.01 -16.37 -17.33
C GLN A 99 1.49 -14.98 -16.86
N ALA A 100 2.12 -14.19 -17.75
CA ALA A 100 2.49 -12.82 -17.42
C ALA A 100 1.27 -11.95 -17.09
N ALA A 101 0.19 -12.09 -17.87
CA ALA A 101 -1.07 -11.40 -17.57
C ALA A 101 -1.68 -11.88 -16.24
N PHE A 102 -1.69 -13.20 -15.99
CA PHE A 102 -2.16 -13.75 -14.72
C PHE A 102 -1.38 -13.15 -13.55
N GLN A 103 -0.05 -13.18 -13.59
CA GLN A 103 0.79 -12.61 -12.52
C GLN A 103 0.58 -11.10 -12.34
N ALA A 104 0.42 -10.36 -13.44
CA ALA A 104 0.17 -8.92 -13.36
C ALA A 104 -1.16 -8.59 -12.65
N PHE A 105 -2.22 -9.32 -12.94
CA PHE A 105 -3.55 -9.05 -12.36
C PHE A 105 -3.76 -9.77 -11.03
N ALA A 106 -3.55 -11.08 -10.96
CA ALA A 106 -3.85 -11.89 -9.78
C ALA A 106 -2.83 -11.68 -8.65
N SER A 107 -1.54 -11.48 -9.00
CA SER A 107 -0.50 -11.43 -7.99
C SER A 107 -0.01 -10.00 -7.68
N ILE A 108 -0.31 -9.00 -8.53
CA ILE A 108 0.15 -7.62 -8.31
C ILE A 108 -1.03 -6.67 -8.16
N LEU A 109 -1.83 -6.48 -9.22
CA LEU A 109 -2.80 -5.38 -9.28
C LEU A 109 -3.94 -5.54 -8.29
N PHE A 110 -4.64 -6.69 -8.32
CA PHE A 110 -5.80 -6.91 -7.46
C PHE A 110 -5.44 -7.11 -5.98
N PRO A 111 -4.37 -7.81 -5.59
CA PRO A 111 -3.93 -7.86 -4.21
C PRO A 111 -3.60 -6.50 -3.63
N ILE A 112 -2.90 -5.62 -4.38
CA ILE A 112 -2.66 -4.24 -3.95
C ILE A 112 -3.98 -3.50 -3.73
N ALA A 113 -4.93 -3.62 -4.66
CA ALA A 113 -6.24 -3.00 -4.52
C ALA A 113 -7.00 -3.54 -3.30
N ALA A 114 -6.96 -4.86 -3.05
CA ALA A 114 -7.55 -5.50 -1.89
C ALA A 114 -6.94 -4.99 -0.57
N VAL A 115 -5.60 -4.92 -0.49
CA VAL A 115 -4.91 -4.35 0.67
C VAL A 115 -5.35 -2.91 0.92
N HIS A 116 -5.37 -2.08 -0.11
CA HIS A 116 -5.79 -0.69 0.05
C HIS A 116 -7.25 -0.55 0.48
N LEU A 117 -8.13 -1.40 -0.03
CA LEU A 117 -9.54 -1.44 0.39
C LEU A 117 -9.66 -1.80 1.87
N GLY A 118 -8.97 -2.87 2.31
CA GLY A 118 -8.94 -3.29 3.70
C GLY A 118 -8.36 -2.23 4.63
N GLN A 119 -7.26 -1.61 4.24
CA GLN A 119 -6.63 -0.51 4.97
C GLN A 119 -7.57 0.71 5.08
N LYS A 120 -8.27 1.07 4.01
CA LYS A 120 -9.24 2.17 4.00
C LYS A 120 -10.40 1.87 4.92
N THR A 121 -10.96 0.68 4.85
CA THR A 121 -12.08 0.24 5.71
C THR A 121 -11.68 0.25 7.19
N ALA A 122 -10.52 -0.30 7.54
CA ALA A 122 -9.98 -0.26 8.89
C ALA A 122 -9.77 1.18 9.39
N SER A 123 -9.32 2.09 8.51
CA SER A 123 -9.15 3.51 8.85
C SER A 123 -10.46 4.19 9.20
N ILE A 124 -11.53 3.91 8.47
CA ILE A 124 -12.87 4.46 8.72
C ILE A 124 -13.41 3.92 10.05
N ALA A 125 -13.32 2.60 10.28
CA ALA A 125 -13.77 1.95 11.49
C ALA A 125 -13.05 2.48 12.75
N GLY A 126 -11.77 2.82 12.63
CA GLY A 126 -10.95 3.37 13.72
C GLY A 126 -11.20 4.84 14.06
N LYS A 127 -12.23 5.51 13.52
CA LYS A 127 -12.49 6.96 13.68
C LYS A 127 -11.28 7.86 13.37
N MET A 128 -10.47 7.46 12.44
CA MET A 128 -9.17 8.07 12.13
C MET A 128 -9.27 9.31 11.23
N GLY A 129 -10.47 9.60 10.72
CA GLY A 129 -10.71 10.61 9.72
C GLY A 129 -11.01 12.01 10.23
N LYS A 130 -10.96 12.29 11.55
CA LYS A 130 -11.33 13.62 12.08
C LYS A 130 -10.48 14.76 11.52
N THR A 131 -9.21 14.51 11.22
CA THR A 131 -8.30 15.55 10.69
C THR A 131 -8.35 15.67 9.18
N GLY A 132 -8.83 14.65 8.46
CA GLY A 132 -8.76 14.59 6.99
C GLY A 132 -7.34 14.55 6.42
N LEU A 133 -6.31 14.40 7.26
CA LEU A 133 -4.90 14.32 6.86
C LEU A 133 -4.44 12.88 6.79
N SER A 134 -3.59 12.58 5.79
CA SER A 134 -2.94 11.28 5.70
C SER A 134 -2.02 11.04 6.89
N LEU A 135 -1.82 9.77 7.27
CA LEU A 135 -0.91 9.44 8.36
C LEU A 135 0.53 9.88 8.08
N GLN A 136 0.95 9.78 6.83
CA GLN A 136 2.27 10.19 6.38
C GLN A 136 2.44 11.71 6.56
N THR A 137 1.46 12.51 6.15
CA THR A 137 1.47 13.97 6.35
C THR A 137 1.54 14.31 7.84
N ARG A 138 0.72 13.65 8.67
CA ARG A 138 0.73 13.87 10.13
C ARG A 138 2.09 13.56 10.76
N GLU A 139 2.68 12.42 10.39
CA GLU A 139 4.00 12.00 10.87
C GLU A 139 5.07 13.01 10.49
N GLU A 140 5.06 13.45 9.25
CA GLU A 140 6.01 14.42 8.71
C GLU A 140 5.91 15.78 9.39
N ILE A 141 4.70 16.30 9.60
CA ILE A 141 4.48 17.57 10.32
C ILE A 141 4.93 17.46 11.78
N ILE A 142 4.68 16.33 12.44
CA ILE A 142 5.15 16.09 13.81
C ILE A 142 6.68 16.05 13.86
N GLU A 143 7.33 15.45 12.89
CA GLU A 143 8.79 15.41 12.83
C GLU A 143 9.39 16.79 12.58
N HIS A 144 8.85 17.53 11.62
CA HIS A 144 9.25 18.93 11.38
C HIS A 144 9.05 19.81 12.63
N HIS A 145 7.89 19.68 13.29
CA HIS A 145 7.64 20.42 14.54
C HIS A 145 8.64 20.04 15.63
N ALA A 146 8.96 18.76 15.77
CA ALA A 146 9.94 18.29 16.75
C ALA A 146 11.36 18.83 16.48
N GLU A 147 11.74 18.92 15.19
CA GLU A 147 13.01 19.51 14.76
C GLU A 147 13.05 21.03 15.06
N TYR A 148 11.98 21.73 14.68
CA TYR A 148 11.84 23.15 14.99
C TYR A 148 11.96 23.41 16.49
N MET A 149 11.27 22.62 17.32
CA MET A 149 11.35 22.71 18.77
C MET A 149 12.74 22.43 19.35
N SER A 150 13.55 21.59 18.68
CA SER A 150 14.90 21.29 19.17
C SER A 150 15.81 22.52 19.23
N ASN A 151 15.54 23.47 18.35
CA ASN A 151 16.29 24.71 18.20
C ASN A 151 15.62 25.90 18.89
N TYR A 152 14.51 25.67 19.60
CA TYR A 152 13.70 26.74 20.13
C TYR A 152 13.41 26.55 21.62
N LYS A 153 13.64 27.60 22.41
CA LYS A 153 13.38 27.63 23.86
C LYS A 153 11.96 28.14 24.12
N LEU A 154 11.10 27.29 24.69
CA LEU A 154 9.72 27.64 25.05
C LEU A 154 9.65 28.51 26.33
N ARG A 155 10.75 28.66 27.03
CA ARG A 155 10.85 29.11 28.41
C ARG A 155 10.17 30.46 28.70
N HIS A 156 10.23 31.37 27.76
CA HIS A 156 9.73 32.74 27.93
C HIS A 156 8.67 33.13 26.92
N GLN A 157 8.10 32.16 26.23
CA GLN A 157 7.14 32.44 25.17
C GLN A 157 5.72 32.13 25.58
N ALA A 158 4.83 33.04 25.24
CA ALA A 158 3.40 32.76 25.27
C ALA A 158 3.00 31.77 24.14
N PRO A 159 2.05 30.87 24.37
CA PRO A 159 1.61 29.90 23.38
C PRO A 159 1.25 30.50 22.02
N ASP A 160 0.58 31.65 22.02
CA ASP A 160 0.13 32.31 20.80
C ASP A 160 1.27 32.90 19.97
N VAL A 161 2.31 33.44 20.62
CA VAL A 161 3.53 33.89 19.94
C VAL A 161 4.24 32.74 19.28
N TYR A 162 4.39 31.63 19.98
CA TYR A 162 4.98 30.41 19.44
C TYR A 162 4.20 29.87 18.25
N LYS A 163 2.86 29.78 18.35
CA LYS A 163 1.98 29.31 17.27
C LYS A 163 2.17 30.14 16.01
N LYS A 164 2.21 31.48 16.15
CA LYS A 164 2.38 32.36 14.99
C LYS A 164 3.73 32.17 14.31
N GLN A 165 4.82 32.11 15.09
CA GLN A 165 6.16 31.88 14.54
C GLN A 165 6.30 30.50 13.88
N TYR A 166 5.73 29.48 14.51
CA TYR A 166 5.77 28.14 13.92
C TYR A 166 4.89 28.03 12.68
N ALA A 167 3.75 28.71 12.62
CA ALA A 167 2.88 28.73 11.44
C ALA A 167 3.62 29.24 10.21
N GLU A 168 4.39 30.31 10.35
CA GLU A 168 5.22 30.86 9.26
C GLU A 168 6.34 29.88 8.84
N ALA A 169 7.03 29.27 9.79
CA ALA A 169 8.05 28.27 9.52
C ALA A 169 7.46 27.03 8.82
N LEU A 170 6.26 26.62 9.22
CA LEU A 170 5.54 25.51 8.62
C LEU A 170 5.11 25.79 7.18
N ASP A 171 4.62 27.00 6.90
CA ASP A 171 4.25 27.38 5.54
C ASP A 171 5.47 27.35 4.61
N ASN A 172 6.59 27.90 5.05
CA ASN A 172 7.86 27.83 4.31
C ASN A 172 8.30 26.38 4.04
N TYR A 173 8.18 25.52 5.04
CA TYR A 173 8.47 24.10 4.91
C TYR A 173 7.56 23.40 3.91
N ILE A 174 6.25 23.67 3.96
CA ILE A 174 5.27 23.09 3.01
C ILE A 174 5.61 23.52 1.58
N ASP A 175 5.85 24.81 1.35
CA ASP A 175 6.14 25.36 0.03
C ASP A 175 7.43 24.78 -0.56
N GLU A 176 8.49 24.70 0.24
CA GLU A 176 9.76 24.10 -0.17
C GLU A 176 9.60 22.60 -0.47
N THR A 177 8.92 21.86 0.40
CA THR A 177 8.67 20.44 0.23
C THR A 177 7.84 20.16 -1.01
N MET A 178 6.81 20.95 -1.28
CA MET A 178 6.00 20.83 -2.49
C MET A 178 6.84 21.07 -3.74
N ARG A 179 7.70 22.11 -3.74
CA ARG A 179 8.59 22.40 -4.86
C ARG A 179 9.55 21.25 -5.13
N GLN A 180 10.14 20.66 -4.08
CA GLN A 180 11.08 19.53 -4.22
C GLN A 180 10.43 18.23 -4.67
N ARG A 181 9.14 18.00 -4.35
CA ARG A 181 8.43 16.76 -4.67
C ARG A 181 7.76 16.73 -6.03
N GLN A 182 7.71 17.85 -6.72
CA GLN A 182 7.18 17.88 -8.08
C GLN A 182 8.00 17.00 -9.01
N THR A 183 7.37 15.97 -9.57
CA THR A 183 7.99 15.13 -10.59
C THR A 183 7.08 15.01 -11.80
N LYS A 184 7.66 15.19 -12.99
CA LYS A 184 6.99 14.99 -14.28
C LYS A 184 7.26 13.60 -14.88
N ASN A 185 8.09 12.78 -14.24
CA ASN A 185 8.45 11.46 -14.75
C ASN A 185 7.28 10.46 -14.53
N PRO A 186 6.63 9.97 -15.61
CA PRO A 186 5.46 9.09 -15.51
C PRO A 186 5.78 7.76 -14.84
N PHE A 187 6.97 7.20 -15.08
CA PHE A 187 7.40 5.97 -14.43
C PHE A 187 7.51 6.15 -12.91
N LYS A 188 8.07 7.25 -12.45
CA LYS A 188 8.17 7.56 -11.02
C LYS A 188 6.80 7.79 -10.39
N ILE A 189 5.85 8.37 -11.12
CA ILE A 189 4.46 8.54 -10.66
C ILE A 189 3.81 7.17 -10.47
N VAL A 190 3.93 6.26 -11.43
CA VAL A 190 3.38 4.89 -11.34
C VAL A 190 4.03 4.11 -10.20
N MET A 191 5.37 4.12 -10.10
CA MET A 191 6.08 3.44 -9.02
C MET A 191 5.69 3.96 -7.63
N ASN A 192 5.55 5.29 -7.49
CA ASN A 192 5.08 5.87 -6.24
C ASN A 192 3.61 5.52 -5.92
N ALA A 193 2.77 5.35 -6.95
CA ALA A 193 1.39 4.90 -6.77
C ALA A 193 1.33 3.46 -6.27
N ILE A 194 2.19 2.58 -6.79
CA ILE A 194 2.24 1.16 -6.41
C ILE A 194 2.89 0.98 -5.02
N PHE A 195 4.04 1.61 -4.79
CA PHE A 195 4.85 1.41 -3.59
C PHE A 195 4.62 2.45 -2.48
N GLY A 196 3.59 3.28 -2.58
CA GLY A 196 3.22 4.23 -1.51
C GLY A 196 4.17 5.41 -1.35
N GLY A 197 4.74 5.92 -2.44
CA GLY A 197 5.66 7.05 -2.42
C GLY A 197 5.02 8.37 -1.94
N LYS A 198 5.87 9.37 -1.69
CA LYS A 198 5.53 10.68 -1.11
C LYS A 198 4.49 11.51 -1.89
N HIS A 199 4.14 11.13 -3.12
CA HIS A 199 3.10 11.80 -3.92
C HIS A 199 1.67 11.57 -3.41
N ARG A 200 1.46 10.64 -2.48
CA ARG A 200 0.15 10.38 -1.86
C ARG A 200 -0.12 11.24 -0.63
N ASP A 201 0.83 12.04 -0.19
CA ASP A 201 0.62 12.90 0.96
C ASP A 201 -0.24 14.14 0.58
N ASN A 202 -0.88 14.70 1.60
CA ASN A 202 -1.79 15.83 1.42
C ASN A 202 -1.06 17.19 1.38
N LEU A 203 0.26 17.22 1.51
CA LEU A 203 1.03 18.46 1.46
C LEU A 203 0.89 19.17 0.12
N SER A 204 0.65 18.41 -0.96
CA SER A 204 0.48 18.96 -2.30
C SER A 204 -0.85 19.64 -2.55
N SER A 205 -1.80 19.57 -1.62
CA SER A 205 -3.15 20.14 -1.78
C SER A 205 -3.31 21.44 -1.00
N ALA A 206 -3.56 22.54 -1.69
CA ALA A 206 -3.83 23.84 -1.05
C ALA A 206 -5.00 23.76 -0.04
N ASN A 207 -6.01 22.91 -0.31
CA ASN A 207 -7.16 22.72 0.58
C ASN A 207 -6.80 21.98 1.88
N GLN A 208 -5.62 21.41 1.99
CA GLN A 208 -5.18 20.70 3.20
C GLN A 208 -4.38 21.61 4.15
N ARG A 209 -3.85 22.75 3.67
CA ARG A 209 -3.07 23.69 4.49
C ARG A 209 -3.81 24.12 5.76
N PRO A 210 -5.08 24.56 5.73
CA PRO A 210 -5.82 24.90 6.94
C PRO A 210 -5.93 23.73 7.93
N LYS A 211 -6.14 22.51 7.43
CA LYS A 211 -6.20 21.31 8.28
C LYS A 211 -4.86 20.95 8.90
N ILE A 212 -3.76 21.22 8.21
CA ILE A 212 -2.42 21.04 8.73
C ILE A 212 -2.18 22.03 9.89
N HIS A 213 -2.55 23.30 9.70
CA HIS A 213 -2.46 24.30 10.74
C HIS A 213 -3.32 23.97 11.97
N GLU A 214 -4.58 23.59 11.76
CA GLU A 214 -5.47 23.14 12.84
C GLU A 214 -4.86 21.95 13.60
N PHE A 215 -4.40 20.94 12.88
CA PHE A 215 -3.77 19.75 13.47
C PHE A 215 -2.57 20.11 14.35
N ILE A 216 -1.65 20.96 13.88
CA ILE A 216 -0.44 21.29 14.65
C ILE A 216 -0.73 22.25 15.79
N THR A 217 -1.66 23.17 15.62
CA THR A 217 -2.09 24.10 16.68
C THR A 217 -2.59 23.33 17.89
N GLU A 218 -3.47 22.33 17.69
CA GLU A 218 -3.93 21.44 18.76
C GLU A 218 -2.77 20.72 19.48
N ARG A 219 -1.70 20.37 18.75
CA ARG A 219 -0.52 19.72 19.34
C ARG A 219 0.37 20.68 20.12
N ILE A 220 0.50 21.90 19.65
CA ILE A 220 1.21 22.96 20.37
C ILE A 220 0.50 23.27 21.70
N ASP A 221 -0.83 23.45 21.66
CA ASP A 221 -1.62 23.67 22.88
C ASP A 221 -1.44 22.54 23.89
N LYS A 222 -1.51 21.31 23.43
CA LYS A 222 -1.30 20.14 24.27
C LYS A 222 0.13 20.07 24.84
N MET A 223 1.11 20.54 24.11
CA MET A 223 2.50 20.62 24.58
C MET A 223 2.63 21.63 25.73
N PHE A 224 2.05 22.82 25.58
CA PHE A 224 2.05 23.83 26.65
C PHE A 224 1.25 23.36 27.87
N GLU A 225 0.10 22.75 27.68
CA GLU A 225 -0.68 22.12 28.75
C GLU A 225 0.14 21.05 29.49
N THR A 226 0.76 20.13 28.74
CA THR A 226 1.63 19.08 29.31
C THR A 226 2.78 19.68 30.11
N ARG A 227 3.41 20.74 29.60
CA ARG A 227 4.47 21.43 30.29
C ARG A 227 3.97 22.03 31.63
N GLN A 228 2.80 22.67 31.62
CA GLN A 228 2.21 23.23 32.83
C GLN A 228 1.87 22.12 33.84
N GLN A 229 1.25 21.02 33.40
CA GLN A 229 0.97 19.87 34.26
C GLN A 229 2.25 19.30 34.91
N LEU A 230 3.36 19.22 34.16
CA LEU A 230 4.65 18.76 34.70
C LEU A 230 5.26 19.75 35.69
N ILE A 231 5.07 21.06 35.49
CA ILE A 231 5.49 22.10 36.44
C ILE A 231 4.72 21.96 37.75
N ASP A 232 3.39 21.79 37.65
CA ASP A 232 2.48 21.63 38.78
C ASP A 232 2.62 20.27 39.51
N GLY A 233 3.46 19.36 39.00
CA GLY A 233 3.64 18.03 39.55
C GLY A 233 2.49 17.08 39.23
N LYS A 234 1.61 17.43 38.30
CA LYS A 234 0.48 16.60 37.85
C LYS A 234 0.90 15.66 36.70
N LYS A 235 0.32 14.47 36.70
CA LYS A 235 0.57 13.52 35.62
C LYS A 235 -0.15 13.91 34.34
N PRO A 236 0.58 14.12 33.23
CA PRO A 236 -0.02 14.41 31.93
C PRO A 236 -0.87 13.25 31.42
N THR A 237 -1.95 13.58 30.71
CA THR A 237 -2.83 12.59 30.07
C THR A 237 -2.09 11.84 28.97
N GLY A 238 -2.19 10.51 28.97
CA GLY A 238 -1.65 9.64 27.92
C GLY A 238 -0.26 9.06 28.22
N ILE A 239 0.28 9.27 29.42
CA ILE A 239 1.48 8.57 29.90
C ILE A 239 1.14 7.59 31.03
N SER A 240 1.97 6.54 31.16
CA SER A 240 1.85 5.60 32.28
C SER A 240 2.40 6.18 33.57
N GLU A 241 1.94 5.65 34.72
CA GLU A 241 2.45 6.04 36.03
C GLU A 241 3.97 5.86 36.10
N LYS A 242 4.47 4.72 35.67
CA LYS A 242 5.91 4.39 35.64
C LYS A 242 6.75 5.44 34.88
N ILE A 243 6.22 5.97 33.78
CA ILE A 243 6.94 7.02 33.02
C ILE A 243 6.91 8.33 33.81
N PHE A 244 5.79 8.64 34.45
CA PHE A 244 5.65 9.84 35.25
C PHE A 244 6.55 9.82 36.50
N GLU A 245 6.60 8.71 37.22
CA GLU A 245 7.49 8.51 38.38
C GLU A 245 8.96 8.67 37.96
N LYS A 246 9.37 8.04 36.86
CA LYS A 246 10.73 8.20 36.32
C LYS A 246 11.03 9.68 36.00
N PHE A 247 10.07 10.40 35.42
CA PHE A 247 10.21 11.83 35.17
C PHE A 247 10.39 12.63 36.48
N GLN A 248 9.59 12.34 37.53
CA GLN A 248 9.68 13.02 38.82
C GLN A 248 11.03 12.78 39.49
N THR A 249 11.54 11.52 39.43
CA THR A 249 12.87 11.18 39.97
C THR A 249 13.97 11.97 39.28
N LEU A 250 13.99 12.00 37.96
CA LEU A 250 14.98 12.74 37.17
C LEU A 250 14.86 14.27 37.41
N LYS A 251 13.62 14.78 37.50
CA LYS A 251 13.36 16.18 37.82
C LYS A 251 13.95 16.56 39.20
N ALA A 252 13.85 15.67 40.20
CA ALA A 252 14.40 15.86 41.51
C ALA A 252 15.95 15.92 41.51
N GLU A 253 16.58 15.10 40.70
CA GLU A 253 18.04 15.10 40.49
C GLU A 253 18.51 16.40 39.82
N TYR A 254 17.76 16.91 38.84
CA TYR A 254 18.04 18.18 38.17
C TYR A 254 17.69 19.42 39.00
N LYS A 255 16.90 19.31 40.08
CA LYS A 255 16.54 20.41 40.98
C LYS A 255 17.71 21.08 41.69
N LYS A 256 18.89 20.46 41.72
CA LYS A 256 20.11 21.09 42.25
C LYS A 256 20.48 22.38 41.54
N THR A 257 19.94 22.61 40.32
CA THR A 257 20.12 23.85 39.57
C THR A 257 18.76 24.25 38.96
N PRO A 258 18.04 25.29 39.46
CA PRO A 258 16.70 25.65 39.01
C PRO A 258 16.55 25.86 37.51
N ALA A 259 17.56 26.40 36.84
CA ALA A 259 17.59 26.57 35.40
C ALA A 259 17.49 25.22 34.64
N HIS A 260 18.24 24.24 35.10
CA HIS A 260 18.24 22.91 34.48
C HIS A 260 16.91 22.14 34.69
N ALA A 261 16.24 22.34 35.84
CA ALA A 261 14.93 21.74 36.08
C ALA A 261 13.85 22.26 35.11
N HIS A 262 13.90 23.54 34.76
CA HIS A 262 13.03 24.12 33.74
C HIS A 262 13.31 23.56 32.35
N ASP A 263 14.58 23.54 31.94
CA ASP A 263 14.97 23.00 30.64
C ASP A 263 14.58 21.49 30.50
N TYR A 264 14.72 20.72 31.58
CA TYR A 264 14.31 19.34 31.64
C TYR A 264 12.79 19.18 31.48
N THR A 265 12.00 19.98 32.18
CA THR A 265 10.53 19.96 32.08
C THR A 265 10.05 20.31 30.68
N GLU A 266 10.67 21.30 30.05
CA GLU A 266 10.37 21.69 28.68
C GLU A 266 10.69 20.55 27.69
N LYS A 267 11.88 19.96 27.80
CA LYS A 267 12.30 18.82 27.00
C LYS A 267 11.35 17.63 27.19
N ALA A 268 10.99 17.32 28.44
CA ALA A 268 10.08 16.22 28.74
C ALA A 268 8.68 16.45 28.15
N ALA A 269 8.15 17.66 28.19
CA ALA A 269 6.86 18.00 27.58
C ALA A 269 6.88 17.75 26.07
N LYS A 270 7.93 18.19 25.36
CA LYS A 270 8.13 17.95 23.93
C LYS A 270 8.18 16.46 23.62
N ASP A 271 9.01 15.71 24.35
CA ASP A 271 9.22 14.29 24.12
C ASP A 271 7.93 13.48 24.40
N ILE A 272 7.19 13.81 25.45
CA ILE A 272 5.92 13.17 25.80
C ILE A 272 4.88 13.37 24.68
N VAL A 273 4.67 14.61 24.24
CA VAL A 273 3.67 14.90 23.21
C VAL A 273 4.04 14.21 21.89
N LYS A 274 5.32 14.26 21.49
CA LYS A 274 5.83 13.55 20.32
C LYS A 274 5.60 12.05 20.44
N ALA A 275 5.90 11.44 21.58
CA ALA A 275 5.72 10.00 21.80
C ALA A 275 4.26 9.59 21.78
N ILE A 276 3.35 10.38 22.38
CA ILE A 276 1.90 10.12 22.33
C ILE A 276 1.40 10.12 20.88
N GLU A 277 1.79 11.12 20.10
CA GLU A 277 1.34 11.21 18.71
C GLU A 277 1.94 10.11 17.83
N LYS A 278 3.23 9.80 17.98
CA LYS A 278 3.85 8.67 17.29
C LYS A 278 3.15 7.34 17.64
N ASN A 279 2.79 7.12 18.90
CA ASN A 279 2.07 5.93 19.32
C ASN A 279 0.66 5.87 18.74
N LYS A 280 -0.06 6.99 18.67
CA LYS A 280 -1.37 7.04 17.99
C LYS A 280 -1.24 6.70 16.50
N ILE A 281 -0.29 7.30 15.80
CA ILE A 281 -0.03 7.03 14.38
C ILE A 281 0.33 5.55 14.18
N PHE A 282 1.19 5.00 15.04
CA PHE A 282 1.55 3.57 14.98
C PHE A 282 0.35 2.65 15.16
N LYS A 283 -0.52 2.91 16.14
CA LYS A 283 -1.75 2.13 16.34
C LYS A 283 -2.66 2.16 15.11
N ILE A 284 -2.75 3.31 14.46
CA ILE A 284 -3.51 3.46 13.24
C ILE A 284 -2.88 2.66 12.10
N LYS A 285 -1.57 2.79 11.89
CA LYS A 285 -0.84 2.02 10.87
C LYS A 285 -1.00 0.52 11.10
N PHE A 286 -0.91 0.08 12.36
CA PHE A 286 -1.10 -1.32 12.73
C PHE A 286 -2.52 -1.82 12.44
N ALA A 287 -3.56 -1.05 12.78
CA ALA A 287 -4.94 -1.40 12.45
C ALA A 287 -5.17 -1.48 10.93
N LYS A 288 -4.59 -0.56 10.15
CA LYS A 288 -4.61 -0.60 8.68
C LYS A 288 -3.93 -1.85 8.14
N THR A 289 -2.77 -2.22 8.68
CA THR A 289 -2.06 -3.43 8.29
C THR A 289 -2.91 -4.68 8.53
N ILE A 290 -3.55 -4.80 9.69
CA ILE A 290 -4.48 -5.90 9.97
C ILE A 290 -5.64 -5.89 8.96
N GLY A 291 -6.24 -4.73 8.71
CA GLY A 291 -7.31 -4.60 7.70
C GLY A 291 -6.86 -5.03 6.30
N GLY A 292 -5.64 -4.71 5.91
CA GLY A 292 -5.04 -5.17 4.66
C GLY A 292 -4.91 -6.70 4.59
N PHE A 293 -4.40 -7.34 5.65
CA PHE A 293 -4.29 -8.81 5.71
C PHE A 293 -5.66 -9.51 5.71
N ILE A 294 -6.65 -8.98 6.43
CA ILE A 294 -8.01 -9.52 6.42
C ILE A 294 -8.60 -9.45 5.01
N ALA A 295 -8.46 -8.33 4.33
CA ALA A 295 -8.96 -8.17 2.96
C ALA A 295 -8.26 -9.13 1.98
N LEU A 296 -6.94 -9.31 2.09
CA LEU A 296 -6.21 -10.31 1.31
C LEU A 296 -6.74 -11.72 1.56
N GLY A 297 -6.81 -12.14 2.83
CA GLY A 297 -7.29 -13.48 3.18
C GLY A 297 -8.70 -13.77 2.66
N ALA A 298 -9.57 -12.75 2.64
CA ALA A 298 -10.94 -12.89 2.14
C ALA A 298 -11.03 -12.86 0.60
N LEU A 299 -10.15 -12.12 -0.08
CA LEU A 299 -10.29 -11.82 -1.51
C LEU A 299 -9.33 -12.61 -2.42
N ILE A 300 -8.29 -13.27 -1.89
CA ILE A 300 -7.28 -13.94 -2.72
C ILE A 300 -7.91 -15.00 -3.64
N GLN A 301 -8.74 -15.88 -3.12
CA GLN A 301 -9.42 -16.91 -3.94
C GLN A 301 -10.43 -16.32 -4.94
N PRO A 302 -11.32 -15.37 -4.56
CA PRO A 302 -12.14 -14.65 -5.52
C PRO A 302 -11.35 -13.94 -6.62
N ILE A 303 -10.20 -13.33 -6.27
CA ILE A 303 -9.32 -12.66 -7.23
C ILE A 303 -8.77 -13.67 -8.24
N ASP A 304 -8.20 -14.79 -7.80
CA ASP A 304 -7.63 -15.81 -8.66
C ASP A 304 -8.68 -16.32 -9.67
N LYS A 305 -9.88 -16.69 -9.19
CA LYS A 305 -10.99 -17.13 -10.03
C LYS A 305 -11.45 -16.08 -11.02
N PHE A 306 -11.55 -14.82 -10.57
CA PHE A 306 -11.94 -13.71 -11.44
C PHE A 306 -10.90 -13.47 -12.53
N VAL A 307 -9.62 -13.49 -12.19
CA VAL A 307 -8.55 -13.32 -13.18
C VAL A 307 -8.55 -14.47 -14.17
N GLU A 308 -8.65 -15.72 -13.72
CA GLU A 308 -8.66 -16.88 -14.59
C GLU A 308 -9.87 -16.88 -15.54
N HIS A 309 -11.09 -16.82 -15.01
CA HIS A 309 -12.31 -17.00 -15.81
C HIS A 309 -12.78 -15.73 -16.54
N VAL A 310 -12.37 -14.55 -16.09
CA VAL A 310 -12.78 -13.30 -16.73
C VAL A 310 -11.64 -12.68 -17.50
N ILE A 311 -10.51 -12.38 -16.84
CA ILE A 311 -9.42 -11.66 -17.49
C ILE A 311 -8.71 -12.56 -18.52
N ILE A 312 -8.31 -13.78 -18.12
CA ILE A 312 -7.55 -14.65 -19.01
C ILE A 312 -8.47 -15.22 -20.10
N GLU A 313 -9.57 -15.86 -19.74
CA GLU A 313 -10.43 -16.56 -20.73
C GLU A 313 -11.17 -15.60 -21.65
N LYS A 314 -11.69 -14.46 -21.14
CA LYS A 314 -12.56 -13.56 -21.94
C LYS A 314 -11.83 -12.42 -22.62
N PHE A 315 -10.66 -12.00 -22.12
CA PHE A 315 -9.91 -10.86 -22.68
C PHE A 315 -8.55 -11.26 -23.23
N VAL A 316 -7.73 -11.99 -22.47
CA VAL A 316 -6.35 -12.31 -22.87
C VAL A 316 -6.35 -13.37 -23.95
N ASP A 317 -7.04 -14.49 -23.76
CA ASP A 317 -7.10 -15.57 -24.75
C ASP A 317 -7.63 -15.11 -26.13
N PRO A 318 -8.75 -14.36 -26.20
CA PRO A 318 -9.21 -13.82 -27.48
C PRO A 318 -8.22 -12.88 -28.15
N SER A 319 -7.49 -12.08 -27.36
CA SER A 319 -6.47 -11.15 -27.88
C SER A 319 -5.25 -11.88 -28.46
N LEU A 320 -4.98 -13.09 -27.99
CA LEU A 320 -3.87 -13.93 -28.41
C LEU A 320 -4.24 -14.98 -29.49
N LYS A 321 -5.46 -14.93 -30.04
CA LYS A 321 -5.93 -15.87 -31.08
C LYS A 321 -5.04 -15.92 -32.32
N HIS A 322 -4.32 -14.85 -32.64
CA HIS A 322 -3.38 -14.84 -33.77
C HIS A 322 -2.24 -15.85 -33.64
N PHE A 323 -1.90 -16.27 -32.40
CA PHE A 323 -0.94 -17.35 -32.17
C PHE A 323 -1.50 -18.73 -32.43
N ASP A 324 -2.83 -18.93 -32.42
CA ASP A 324 -3.48 -20.25 -32.61
C ASP A 324 -3.37 -20.69 -34.06
N GLY A 325 -3.34 -19.77 -35.00
CA GLY A 325 -3.40 -20.09 -36.44
C GLY A 325 -2.26 -20.97 -36.97
N GLU A 326 -1.06 -20.82 -36.45
CA GLU A 326 0.11 -21.64 -36.88
C GLU A 326 0.09 -23.04 -36.28
N GLN A 327 -0.33 -23.21 -35.05
CA GLN A 327 -0.38 -24.51 -34.39
C GLN A 327 -1.52 -25.41 -34.93
N ILE A 328 -2.67 -24.83 -35.21
CA ILE A 328 -3.78 -25.59 -35.83
C ILE A 328 -3.36 -26.06 -37.19
N LYS A 329 -2.63 -25.26 -37.96
CA LYS A 329 -2.06 -25.68 -39.25
C LYS A 329 -1.03 -26.81 -39.09
N GLN A 330 -0.11 -26.68 -38.14
CA GLN A 330 0.91 -27.71 -37.87
C GLN A 330 0.31 -28.99 -37.31
N PHE A 331 -0.71 -28.91 -36.46
CA PHE A 331 -1.42 -30.03 -35.92
C PHE A 331 -2.23 -30.79 -37.02
N LYS A 332 -2.95 -30.06 -37.89
CA LYS A 332 -3.63 -30.63 -39.05
C LYS A 332 -2.64 -31.31 -40.02
N GLN A 333 -1.46 -30.71 -40.26
CA GLN A 333 -0.43 -31.29 -41.12
C GLN A 333 0.22 -32.54 -40.51
N ARG A 334 0.38 -32.63 -39.18
CA ARG A 334 0.90 -33.85 -38.53
C ARG A 334 -0.12 -34.99 -38.55
N ASN A 335 -1.40 -34.69 -38.34
CA ASN A 335 -2.47 -35.71 -38.32
C ASN A 335 -2.93 -36.15 -39.74
N LEU A 336 -2.55 -35.43 -40.78
CA LEU A 336 -2.79 -35.86 -42.18
C LEU A 336 -1.65 -36.73 -42.73
N LYS A 337 -0.53 -36.90 -41.99
CA LYS A 337 0.61 -37.73 -42.37
C LYS A 337 0.66 -39.08 -41.65
N THR A 338 -0.28 -39.33 -40.74
CA THR A 338 -0.57 -40.61 -40.10
C THR A 338 -1.87 -41.21 -40.63
#